data_5930471ce4c210986c30f8193a8395ba
#
_entry.id   5930471ce4c210986c30f8193a8395ba
#
_cell.length_a   1.000
_cell.length_b   1.000
_cell.length_c   1.000
_cell.angle_alpha   90.00
_cell.angle_beta   90.00
_cell.angle_gamma   90.00
#
_symmetry.space_group_name_H-M   'P 1'
#
loop_
_entity.id
_entity.type
_entity.pdbx_description
1 polymer ?
#
loop_
_entity_poly.entity_id
_entity_poly.type
_entity_poly.pdbx_seq_one_letter_code
_entity_poly.pdbx_strand_id
1 'polypeptide(L)'
;MNLFRISHLARSTIFLAGMLIAPLLHAEEKVKEVSSLAELATAAAQNNQQIRLLPGVYPMSDYLTEPVLAEIRAERAGKEGRPPVPMFVFRGNDNRIDCRDAIVEIDTTLYKKLPAGYHRSLIVRGSGNTITGLTIRHTGPNEGSNGNTLSLEGERTTLEDAVLYVCGSGPYGYGDLLGKGGPTLVTLQKQSGIQILGSGSVVRRCRVFSRALGHCYYIQQGGEIRVEDCYAEGVMRPTDEMLRETSGPLFELGFRSVYPNRDGRYVVTPGYVKALGEDGFRTYGNAGRVTIINCTAINTRAGFEIGAPDNAPQKAIVENCVARGCERGFLIGSQTIVRRSRGDISHGPLLYLRGGQDSDVELELVGDGPKSLVHAVATIAGSNHRVRLTSQPGERAIPALPIMIGFGMPMHAEMSSPILPAPARGITLTSTIAAAQVITGDISADCKIEAPGRTFTDAELHGLPSGARGSWNLPPSGIAPGGPAPSPK
;
A
#
# COMPACT_ATOMS: atom_id res chain seq x y z
N MET A 1 -3.40 64.46 56.94
CA MET A 1 -4.39 64.79 57.98
C MET A 1 -5.26 63.54 58.16
N ASN A 2 -5.16 62.98 59.40
CA ASN A 2 -6.06 61.97 60.04
C ASN A 2 -6.31 60.62 59.32
N LEU A 3 -5.68 59.56 59.77
CA LEU A 3 -5.99 58.67 60.93
C LEU A 3 -7.44 58.19 60.99
N PHE A 4 -7.66 56.86 60.80
CA PHE A 4 -8.18 56.00 61.85
C PHE A 4 -8.05 54.50 61.53
N ARG A 5 -7.49 53.77 62.51
CA ARG A 5 -7.46 52.32 62.67
C ARG A 5 -8.85 51.80 63.02
N ILE A 6 -9.21 50.59 62.59
CA ILE A 6 -9.91 49.64 63.47
C ILE A 6 -9.57 48.20 62.95
N SER A 7 -9.08 47.39 63.86
CA SER A 7 -8.80 45.99 63.79
C SER A 7 -10.07 45.16 64.02
N HIS A 8 -10.26 44.10 63.19
CA HIS A 8 -11.07 42.96 63.62
C HIS A 8 -10.35 41.63 63.26
N LEU A 9 -9.95 40.92 64.30
CA LEU A 9 -9.60 39.54 64.27
C LEU A 9 -10.81 38.69 63.86
N ALA A 10 -10.71 37.95 62.78
CA ALA A 10 -11.61 36.82 62.50
C ALA A 10 -10.82 35.53 62.58
N ARG A 11 -11.16 34.70 63.56
CA ARG A 11 -10.66 33.35 63.75
C ARG A 11 -11.14 32.46 62.59
N SER A 12 -10.25 32.03 61.70
CA SER A 12 -10.58 31.03 60.69
C SER A 12 -10.38 29.65 61.29
N THR A 13 -11.47 28.95 61.47
CA THR A 13 -11.51 27.53 61.83
C THR A 13 -11.21 26.72 60.59
N ILE A 14 -10.04 26.09 60.56
CA ILE A 14 -9.66 25.17 59.47
C ILE A 14 -10.39 23.85 59.72
N PHE A 15 -11.39 23.57 58.86
CA PHE A 15 -11.98 22.23 58.75
C PHE A 15 -11.03 21.37 57.90
N LEU A 16 -10.29 20.49 58.49
CA LEU A 16 -9.57 19.41 57.83
C LEU A 16 -10.62 18.38 57.38
N ALA A 17 -11.08 18.48 56.13
CA ALA A 17 -11.80 17.38 55.48
C ALA A 17 -10.79 16.29 55.11
N GLY A 18 -10.70 15.26 55.90
CA GLY A 18 -9.97 14.06 55.60
C GLY A 18 -10.58 13.39 54.36
N MET A 19 -10.02 13.62 53.17
CA MET A 19 -10.28 12.79 52.01
C MET A 19 -9.71 11.39 52.25
N LEU A 20 -10.59 10.47 52.62
CA LEU A 20 -10.30 9.03 52.53
C LEU A 20 -10.06 8.69 51.05
N ILE A 21 -8.82 8.70 50.60
CA ILE A 21 -8.42 8.09 49.36
C ILE A 21 -8.56 6.58 49.58
N ALA A 22 -9.71 6.04 49.23
CA ALA A 22 -9.84 4.58 49.09
C ALA A 22 -8.85 4.15 48.02
N PRO A 23 -7.92 3.20 48.28
CA PRO A 23 -7.12 2.64 47.22
C PRO A 23 -8.10 1.99 46.26
N LEU A 24 -8.15 2.52 45.00
CA LEU A 24 -8.70 1.78 43.89
C LEU A 24 -7.89 0.50 43.77
N LEU A 25 -8.40 -0.55 44.41
CA LEU A 25 -7.99 -1.91 44.12
C LEU A 25 -8.24 -2.13 42.65
N HIS A 26 -7.24 -1.91 41.80
CA HIS A 26 -7.23 -2.47 40.47
C HIS A 26 -7.28 -3.99 40.69
N ALA A 27 -8.45 -4.58 40.55
CA ALA A 27 -8.58 -6.01 40.40
C ALA A 27 -7.62 -6.34 39.24
N GLU A 28 -6.60 -7.17 39.50
CA GLU A 28 -5.78 -7.70 38.41
C GLU A 28 -6.73 -8.36 37.44
N GLU A 29 -6.91 -7.72 36.29
CA GLU A 29 -7.73 -8.28 35.21
C GLU A 29 -7.11 -9.61 34.81
N LYS A 30 -7.79 -10.68 35.15
CA LYS A 30 -7.28 -12.04 34.96
C LYS A 30 -7.12 -12.34 33.47
N VAL A 31 -5.89 -12.49 33.01
CA VAL A 31 -5.59 -12.90 31.63
C VAL A 31 -6.18 -14.28 31.39
N LYS A 32 -7.02 -14.38 30.36
CA LYS A 32 -7.60 -15.64 29.91
C LYS A 32 -6.66 -16.32 28.92
N GLU A 33 -5.98 -17.36 29.36
CA GLU A 33 -5.17 -18.18 28.46
C GLU A 33 -6.07 -19.13 27.64
N VAL A 34 -5.78 -19.24 26.35
CA VAL A 34 -6.49 -20.09 25.39
C VAL A 34 -5.49 -20.89 24.57
N SER A 35 -5.83 -22.14 24.25
CA SER A 35 -4.96 -23.12 23.61
C SER A 35 -5.48 -23.59 22.24
N SER A 36 -6.54 -22.99 21.75
CA SER A 36 -7.12 -23.29 20.41
C SER A 36 -7.77 -22.06 19.78
N LEU A 37 -7.94 -22.08 18.47
CA LEU A 37 -8.68 -21.03 17.75
C LEU A 37 -10.18 -21.01 18.15
N ALA A 38 -10.77 -22.13 18.54
CA ALA A 38 -12.15 -22.19 19.01
C ALA A 38 -12.31 -21.48 20.37
N GLU A 39 -11.38 -21.69 21.28
CA GLU A 39 -11.36 -20.97 22.57
C GLU A 39 -11.07 -19.48 22.35
N LEU A 40 -10.15 -19.15 21.44
CA LEU A 40 -9.86 -17.76 21.08
C LEU A 40 -11.10 -17.08 20.50
N ALA A 41 -11.83 -17.71 19.59
CA ALA A 41 -13.07 -17.17 18.99
C ALA A 41 -14.12 -16.89 20.07
N THR A 42 -14.31 -17.84 20.99
CA THR A 42 -15.26 -17.73 22.11
C THR A 42 -14.86 -16.59 23.07
N ALA A 43 -13.60 -16.50 23.43
CA ALA A 43 -13.10 -15.45 24.32
C ALA A 43 -13.20 -14.08 23.66
N ALA A 44 -12.74 -13.94 22.42
CA ALA A 44 -12.73 -12.71 21.66
C ALA A 44 -14.13 -12.25 21.17
N ALA A 45 -15.16 -13.05 21.38
CA ALA A 45 -16.55 -12.63 21.18
C ALA A 45 -17.09 -11.80 22.36
N GLN A 46 -16.46 -11.87 23.53
CA GLN A 46 -16.80 -11.06 24.71
C GLN A 46 -16.09 -9.70 24.65
N ASN A 47 -16.61 -8.71 25.36
CA ASN A 47 -15.98 -7.39 25.46
C ASN A 47 -15.03 -7.32 26.68
N ASN A 48 -14.08 -6.38 26.62
CA ASN A 48 -13.18 -6.03 27.72
C ASN A 48 -12.37 -7.24 28.26
N GLN A 49 -11.93 -8.12 27.36
CA GLN A 49 -11.15 -9.31 27.75
C GLN A 49 -9.66 -9.06 27.59
N GLN A 50 -8.88 -9.62 28.52
CA GLN A 50 -7.45 -9.84 28.34
C GLN A 50 -7.24 -11.31 27.97
N ILE A 51 -6.80 -11.57 26.75
CA ILE A 51 -6.69 -12.92 26.19
C ILE A 51 -5.24 -13.16 25.78
N ARG A 52 -4.73 -14.33 26.11
CA ARG A 52 -3.44 -14.81 25.63
C ARG A 52 -3.62 -16.11 24.88
N LEU A 53 -3.32 -16.11 23.59
CA LEU A 53 -3.17 -17.35 22.83
C LEU A 53 -1.80 -17.93 23.16
N LEU A 54 -1.79 -19.15 23.71
CA LEU A 54 -0.55 -19.81 24.12
C LEU A 54 0.38 -20.03 22.91
N PRO A 55 1.71 -20.08 23.11
CA PRO A 55 2.65 -20.38 22.04
C PRO A 55 2.33 -21.68 21.32
N GLY A 56 2.40 -21.69 19.99
CA GLY A 56 2.13 -22.88 19.20
C GLY A 56 1.75 -22.59 17.75
N VAL A 57 1.50 -23.66 16.99
CA VAL A 57 0.97 -23.58 15.62
C VAL A 57 -0.48 -24.01 15.63
N TYR A 58 -1.34 -23.16 15.07
CA TYR A 58 -2.79 -23.31 15.07
C TYR A 58 -3.31 -23.42 13.63
N PRO A 59 -3.45 -24.65 13.10
CA PRO A 59 -4.01 -24.83 11.77
C PRO A 59 -5.46 -24.33 11.71
N MET A 60 -5.78 -23.50 10.74
CA MET A 60 -7.14 -23.02 10.54
C MET A 60 -8.12 -24.17 10.21
N SER A 61 -7.60 -25.28 9.67
CA SER A 61 -8.38 -26.50 9.43
C SER A 61 -9.01 -27.08 10.69
N ASP A 62 -8.34 -26.94 11.83
CA ASP A 62 -8.82 -27.50 13.12
C ASP A 62 -9.98 -26.67 13.68
N TYR A 63 -10.06 -25.39 13.30
CA TYR A 63 -11.16 -24.50 13.63
C TYR A 63 -12.32 -24.59 12.66
N LEU A 64 -12.04 -24.70 11.34
CA LEU A 64 -13.07 -24.76 10.29
C LEU A 64 -13.71 -26.14 10.18
N THR A 65 -14.30 -26.59 11.27
CA THR A 65 -15.11 -27.82 11.32
C THR A 65 -16.42 -27.67 10.55
N GLU A 66 -17.11 -28.78 10.21
CA GLU A 66 -18.40 -28.70 9.49
C GLU A 66 -19.45 -27.84 10.21
N PRO A 67 -19.62 -27.84 11.55
CA PRO A 67 -20.49 -26.90 12.21
C PRO A 67 -20.13 -25.43 11.94
N VAL A 68 -18.85 -25.06 12.06
CA VAL A 68 -18.39 -23.68 11.77
C VAL A 68 -18.61 -23.30 10.31
N LEU A 69 -18.33 -24.20 9.38
CA LEU A 69 -18.61 -23.98 7.95
C LEU A 69 -20.09 -23.83 7.66
N ALA A 70 -20.96 -24.57 8.37
CA ALA A 70 -22.40 -24.43 8.27
C ALA A 70 -22.89 -23.07 8.78
N GLU A 71 -22.34 -22.58 9.89
CA GLU A 71 -22.62 -21.23 10.40
C GLU A 71 -22.20 -20.14 9.39
N ILE A 72 -21.01 -20.25 8.82
CA ILE A 72 -20.51 -19.31 7.80
C ILE A 72 -21.45 -19.30 6.59
N ARG A 73 -21.94 -20.46 6.15
CA ARG A 73 -22.91 -20.57 5.05
C ARG A 73 -24.25 -19.94 5.43
N ALA A 74 -24.74 -20.18 6.65
CA ALA A 74 -26.00 -19.65 7.15
C ALA A 74 -25.97 -18.13 7.33
N GLU A 75 -24.88 -17.58 7.88
CA GLU A 75 -24.72 -16.12 8.02
C GLU A 75 -24.80 -15.37 6.67
N ARG A 76 -24.51 -16.08 5.59
CA ARG A 76 -24.53 -15.52 4.23
C ARG A 76 -25.85 -15.73 3.49
N ALA A 77 -26.61 -16.76 3.86
CA ALA A 77 -27.85 -17.08 3.21
C ALA A 77 -28.88 -15.94 3.36
N GLY A 78 -29.49 -15.54 2.25
CA GLY A 78 -30.50 -14.48 2.25
C GLY A 78 -30.01 -13.03 2.40
N LYS A 79 -28.71 -12.78 2.48
CA LYS A 79 -28.19 -11.41 2.49
C LYS A 79 -28.08 -10.85 1.07
N GLU A 80 -28.69 -9.70 0.84
CA GLU A 80 -28.47 -8.93 -0.38
C GLU A 80 -27.01 -8.45 -0.46
N GLY A 81 -26.49 -8.38 -1.67
CA GLY A 81 -25.07 -8.16 -1.92
C GLY A 81 -24.26 -9.44 -1.71
N ARG A 82 -22.96 -9.34 -1.81
CA ARG A 82 -22.04 -10.46 -1.56
C ARG A 82 -21.11 -10.09 -0.41
N PRO A 83 -21.57 -10.17 0.86
CA PRO A 83 -20.73 -9.84 2.00
C PRO A 83 -19.47 -10.71 1.99
N PRO A 84 -18.35 -10.19 2.51
CA PRO A 84 -17.13 -10.97 2.63
C PRO A 84 -17.37 -12.26 3.44
N VAL A 85 -16.65 -13.31 3.06
CA VAL A 85 -16.70 -14.61 3.73
C VAL A 85 -15.52 -14.69 4.70
N PRO A 86 -15.75 -14.68 6.03
CA PRO A 86 -14.69 -14.83 7.02
C PRO A 86 -14.37 -16.32 7.25
N MET A 87 -13.12 -16.60 7.64
CA MET A 87 -12.77 -17.84 8.32
C MET A 87 -12.86 -17.66 9.84
N PHE A 88 -12.36 -16.53 10.35
CA PHE A 88 -12.29 -16.24 11.78
C PHE A 88 -12.65 -14.77 12.06
N VAL A 89 -13.43 -14.51 13.12
CA VAL A 89 -13.88 -13.15 13.46
C VAL A 89 -13.67 -12.83 14.93
N PHE A 90 -12.92 -11.78 15.21
CA PHE A 90 -12.87 -11.13 16.52
C PHE A 90 -14.07 -10.19 16.64
N ARG A 91 -15.09 -10.58 17.43
CA ARG A 91 -16.40 -9.90 17.47
C ARG A 91 -16.53 -8.90 18.62
N GLY A 92 -15.88 -9.15 19.75
CA GLY A 92 -15.99 -8.31 20.96
C GLY A 92 -15.21 -7.03 20.85
N ASN A 93 -15.56 -6.06 21.68
CA ASN A 93 -14.93 -4.74 21.74
C ASN A 93 -13.95 -4.64 22.91
N ASP A 94 -13.00 -3.72 22.77
CA ASP A 94 -12.07 -3.30 23.83
C ASP A 94 -11.25 -4.46 24.44
N ASN A 95 -10.96 -5.48 23.63
CA ASN A 95 -10.16 -6.63 24.00
C ASN A 95 -8.66 -6.35 23.81
N ARG A 96 -7.84 -6.92 24.69
CA ARG A 96 -6.39 -7.00 24.55
C ARG A 96 -6.02 -8.45 24.29
N ILE A 97 -5.51 -8.74 23.09
CA ILE A 97 -5.25 -10.09 22.61
C ILE A 97 -3.75 -10.22 22.34
N ASP A 98 -3.07 -11.02 23.16
CA ASP A 98 -1.65 -11.36 23.00
C ASP A 98 -1.54 -12.68 22.24
N CYS A 99 -0.96 -12.61 21.03
CA CYS A 99 -0.71 -13.76 20.17
C CYS A 99 0.81 -14.00 19.96
N ARG A 100 1.67 -13.46 20.80
CA ARG A 100 3.13 -13.65 20.68
C ARG A 100 3.49 -15.11 20.71
N ASP A 101 4.38 -15.53 19.82
CA ASP A 101 4.83 -16.91 19.64
C ASP A 101 3.73 -17.91 19.18
N ALA A 102 2.55 -17.41 18.82
CA ALA A 102 1.49 -18.19 18.21
C ALA A 102 1.43 -17.94 16.69
N ILE A 103 1.28 -19.02 15.91
CA ILE A 103 1.19 -18.98 14.45
C ILE A 103 -0.16 -19.52 14.03
N VAL A 104 -0.99 -18.70 13.41
CA VAL A 104 -2.20 -19.15 12.71
C VAL A 104 -1.82 -19.59 11.31
N GLU A 105 -1.98 -20.87 11.01
CA GLU A 105 -1.64 -21.45 9.71
C GLU A 105 -2.88 -21.65 8.86
N ILE A 106 -2.87 -21.15 7.63
CA ILE A 106 -3.99 -21.22 6.69
C ILE A 106 -3.51 -21.93 5.44
N ASP A 107 -3.90 -23.19 5.27
CA ASP A 107 -3.75 -23.88 4.00
C ASP A 107 -4.72 -23.25 2.98
N THR A 108 -4.19 -22.78 1.85
CA THR A 108 -4.96 -22.08 0.81
C THR A 108 -6.04 -22.96 0.18
N THR A 109 -5.93 -24.29 0.27
CA THR A 109 -6.98 -25.21 -0.19
C THR A 109 -8.29 -25.06 0.59
N LEU A 110 -8.24 -24.51 1.82
CA LEU A 110 -9.42 -24.26 2.65
C LEU A 110 -10.39 -23.27 2.01
N TYR A 111 -9.90 -22.34 1.18
CA TYR A 111 -10.79 -21.41 0.48
C TYR A 111 -11.81 -22.11 -0.42
N LYS A 112 -11.48 -23.30 -0.93
CA LYS A 112 -12.39 -24.12 -1.76
C LYS A 112 -13.58 -24.71 -0.95
N LYS A 113 -13.46 -24.77 0.39
CA LYS A 113 -14.52 -25.23 1.29
C LYS A 113 -15.51 -24.13 1.67
N LEU A 114 -15.12 -22.88 1.48
CA LEU A 114 -15.92 -21.72 1.80
C LEU A 114 -16.91 -21.37 0.67
N PRO A 115 -18.00 -20.67 0.98
CA PRO A 115 -18.87 -20.11 -0.03
C PRO A 115 -18.10 -19.24 -1.04
N ALA A 116 -18.46 -19.31 -2.32
CA ALA A 116 -17.84 -18.50 -3.36
C ALA A 116 -17.99 -16.99 -3.04
N GLY A 117 -16.94 -16.20 -3.24
CA GLY A 117 -16.98 -14.76 -3.03
C GLY A 117 -15.63 -14.16 -2.63
N TYR A 118 -15.71 -12.98 -2.06
CA TYR A 118 -14.54 -12.28 -1.54
C TYR A 118 -14.25 -12.75 -0.10
N HIS A 119 -13.10 -13.34 0.12
CA HIS A 119 -12.73 -13.91 1.41
C HIS A 119 -11.99 -12.87 2.26
N ARG A 120 -12.30 -12.80 3.55
CA ARG A 120 -11.51 -12.12 4.56
C ARG A 120 -11.13 -13.14 5.62
N SER A 121 -9.92 -13.67 5.55
CA SER A 121 -9.57 -14.84 6.34
C SER A 121 -9.73 -14.58 7.85
N LEU A 122 -9.14 -13.49 8.35
CA LEU A 122 -9.37 -13.02 9.71
C LEU A 122 -9.98 -11.61 9.66
N ILE A 123 -11.00 -11.38 10.47
CA ILE A 123 -11.66 -10.07 10.61
C ILE A 123 -11.62 -9.61 12.06
N VAL A 124 -11.14 -8.40 12.29
CA VAL A 124 -11.33 -7.68 13.57
C VAL A 124 -12.52 -6.76 13.40
N ARG A 125 -13.69 -7.19 13.84
CA ARG A 125 -14.96 -6.48 13.67
C ARG A 125 -15.27 -5.58 14.87
N GLY A 126 -14.93 -6.02 16.08
CA GLY A 126 -15.10 -5.21 17.28
C GLY A 126 -14.17 -4.02 17.30
N SER A 127 -14.62 -2.92 17.93
CA SER A 127 -13.86 -1.67 18.05
C SER A 127 -12.99 -1.64 19.32
N GLY A 128 -11.96 -0.80 19.34
CA GLY A 128 -11.09 -0.61 20.51
C GLY A 128 -10.15 -1.78 20.82
N ASN A 129 -10.08 -2.80 19.95
CA ASN A 129 -9.26 -3.97 20.18
C ASN A 129 -7.76 -3.66 19.97
N THR A 130 -6.92 -4.25 20.81
CA THR A 130 -5.47 -4.32 20.63
C THR A 130 -5.06 -5.75 20.41
N ILE A 131 -4.40 -6.04 19.28
CA ILE A 131 -3.89 -7.36 18.93
C ILE A 131 -2.36 -7.26 18.78
N THR A 132 -1.62 -8.05 19.53
CA THR A 132 -0.15 -8.01 19.55
C THR A 132 0.45 -9.35 19.14
N GLY A 133 1.46 -9.31 18.27
CA GLY A 133 2.30 -10.47 17.93
C GLY A 133 1.61 -11.53 17.04
N LEU A 134 0.50 -11.23 16.40
CA LEU A 134 -0.22 -12.19 15.56
C LEU A 134 0.63 -12.58 14.34
N THR A 135 1.01 -13.84 14.26
CA THR A 135 1.62 -14.40 13.04
C THR A 135 0.60 -15.18 12.24
N ILE A 136 0.44 -14.84 10.95
CA ILE A 136 -0.39 -15.59 10.01
C ILE A 136 0.50 -16.12 8.90
N ARG A 137 0.44 -17.43 8.66
CA ARG A 137 1.19 -18.08 7.60
C ARG A 137 0.27 -18.83 6.66
N HIS A 138 0.22 -18.39 5.41
CA HIS A 138 -0.41 -19.18 4.36
C HIS A 138 0.53 -20.32 3.95
N THR A 139 -0.05 -21.49 3.76
CA THR A 139 0.60 -22.70 3.23
C THR A 139 -0.21 -23.23 2.04
N GLY A 140 0.29 -24.25 1.35
CA GLY A 140 -0.38 -24.85 0.20
C GLY A 140 -0.10 -24.11 -1.12
N PRO A 141 -0.86 -24.43 -2.17
CA PRO A 141 -0.65 -23.91 -3.50
C PRO A 141 -0.99 -22.41 -3.60
N ASN A 142 -0.34 -21.71 -4.54
CA ASN A 142 -0.61 -20.29 -4.78
C ASN A 142 -1.87 -20.10 -5.64
N GLU A 143 -3.00 -20.59 -5.14
CA GLU A 143 -4.30 -20.55 -5.78
C GLU A 143 -5.45 -20.64 -4.75
N GLY A 144 -6.68 -20.47 -5.19
CA GLY A 144 -7.89 -20.77 -4.41
C GLY A 144 -8.45 -19.62 -3.59
N SER A 145 -7.75 -18.51 -3.47
CA SER A 145 -8.19 -17.36 -2.67
C SER A 145 -8.56 -16.17 -3.54
N ASN A 146 -9.53 -15.38 -3.08
CA ASN A 146 -9.83 -14.05 -3.64
C ASN A 146 -10.27 -13.15 -2.50
N GLY A 147 -9.28 -12.46 -1.89
CA GLY A 147 -9.59 -11.63 -0.73
C GLY A 147 -8.39 -11.07 0.04
N ASN A 148 -8.54 -11.04 1.36
CA ASN A 148 -7.56 -10.52 2.30
C ASN A 148 -7.21 -11.52 3.39
N THR A 149 -5.98 -11.44 3.87
CA THR A 149 -5.51 -12.24 5.00
C THR A 149 -6.05 -11.70 6.32
N LEU A 150 -5.95 -10.38 6.53
CA LEU A 150 -6.44 -9.73 7.75
C LEU A 150 -7.20 -8.44 7.40
N SER A 151 -8.39 -8.25 7.98
CA SER A 151 -9.19 -7.04 7.81
C SER A 151 -9.48 -6.40 9.16
N LEU A 152 -9.15 -5.13 9.33
CA LEU A 152 -9.44 -4.32 10.50
C LEU A 152 -10.70 -3.49 10.18
N GLU A 153 -11.88 -3.98 10.57
CA GLU A 153 -13.17 -3.33 10.33
C GLU A 153 -13.60 -2.44 11.48
N GLY A 154 -13.28 -2.84 12.72
CA GLY A 154 -13.61 -2.10 13.93
C GLY A 154 -12.81 -0.81 14.06
N GLU A 155 -13.46 0.22 14.61
CA GLU A 155 -12.81 1.51 14.91
C GLU A 155 -11.78 1.38 16.03
N ARG A 156 -10.78 2.28 16.05
CA ARG A 156 -9.74 2.37 17.09
C ARG A 156 -9.05 1.04 17.37
N THR A 157 -8.92 0.21 16.32
CA THR A 157 -8.20 -1.06 16.41
C THR A 157 -6.70 -0.82 16.35
N THR A 158 -5.96 -1.40 17.27
CA THR A 158 -4.49 -1.40 17.26
C THR A 158 -3.97 -2.79 16.91
N LEU A 159 -3.15 -2.87 15.87
CA LEU A 159 -2.42 -4.08 15.47
C LEU A 159 -0.92 -3.84 15.61
N GLU A 160 -0.25 -4.64 16.43
CA GLU A 160 1.16 -4.47 16.72
C GLU A 160 1.94 -5.77 16.52
N ASP A 161 3.19 -5.62 16.03
CA ASP A 161 4.15 -6.72 15.94
C ASP A 161 3.62 -7.93 15.15
N ALA A 162 2.66 -7.71 14.23
CA ALA A 162 2.10 -8.79 13.43
C ALA A 162 3.01 -9.15 12.26
N VAL A 163 3.06 -10.44 11.91
CA VAL A 163 3.83 -10.96 10.78
C VAL A 163 2.92 -11.79 9.87
N LEU A 164 2.81 -11.40 8.60
CA LEU A 164 1.98 -12.10 7.62
C LEU A 164 2.85 -12.65 6.48
N TYR A 165 2.76 -13.96 6.24
CA TYR A 165 3.27 -14.62 5.05
C TYR A 165 2.10 -14.96 4.14
N VAL A 166 1.96 -14.20 3.04
CA VAL A 166 0.77 -14.21 2.18
C VAL A 166 1.02 -14.96 0.89
N CYS A 167 0.15 -15.93 0.56
CA CYS A 167 0.04 -16.54 -0.76
C CYS A 167 -1.44 -16.87 -1.06
N GLY A 168 -1.73 -17.55 -2.18
CA GLY A 168 -3.08 -18.01 -2.50
C GLY A 168 -3.73 -17.34 -3.71
N SER A 169 -3.01 -16.47 -4.41
CA SER A 169 -3.48 -15.88 -5.68
C SER A 169 -3.17 -16.78 -6.87
N GLY A 170 -3.98 -16.72 -7.92
CA GLY A 170 -3.76 -17.52 -9.13
C GLY A 170 -4.27 -16.82 -10.40
N PRO A 171 -3.61 -17.01 -11.56
CA PRO A 171 -2.26 -17.56 -11.70
C PRO A 171 -1.20 -16.64 -11.10
N TYR A 172 -0.24 -17.20 -10.39
CA TYR A 172 0.86 -16.46 -9.78
C TYR A 172 2.09 -16.46 -10.70
N GLY A 173 2.89 -15.40 -10.63
CA GLY A 173 4.14 -15.29 -11.38
C GLY A 173 4.14 -14.25 -12.49
N TYR A 174 3.03 -13.57 -12.74
CA TYR A 174 2.86 -12.64 -13.87
C TYR A 174 2.50 -11.21 -13.44
N GLY A 175 2.39 -10.96 -12.13
CA GLY A 175 1.92 -9.67 -11.64
C GLY A 175 0.57 -9.28 -12.24
N ASP A 176 0.45 -8.04 -12.70
CA ASP A 176 -0.76 -7.53 -13.33
C ASP A 176 -0.76 -7.61 -14.88
N LEU A 177 0.20 -8.32 -15.49
CA LEU A 177 0.27 -8.48 -16.95
C LEU A 177 -0.97 -9.15 -17.56
N LEU A 178 -1.56 -10.08 -16.83
CA LEU A 178 -2.75 -10.84 -17.27
C LEU A 178 -4.07 -10.19 -16.84
N GLY A 179 -4.02 -9.08 -16.13
CA GLY A 179 -5.16 -8.33 -15.64
C GLY A 179 -5.04 -7.90 -14.18
N LYS A 180 -5.87 -6.96 -13.76
CA LYS A 180 -5.79 -6.40 -12.41
C LYS A 180 -7.14 -6.12 -11.75
N GLY A 181 -8.10 -5.63 -12.44
CA GLY A 181 -9.39 -5.19 -11.88
C GLY A 181 -10.22 -4.46 -12.93
N GLY A 182 -9.83 -4.58 -14.16
CA GLY A 182 -10.50 -4.17 -15.38
C GLY A 182 -10.49 -5.35 -16.35
N PRO A 183 -10.12 -5.16 -17.61
CA PRO A 183 -9.96 -6.26 -18.56
C PRO A 183 -8.96 -7.28 -18.04
N THR A 184 -9.27 -8.56 -18.18
CA THR A 184 -8.40 -9.68 -17.82
C THR A 184 -8.28 -10.64 -18.98
N LEU A 185 -7.11 -11.25 -19.15
CA LEU A 185 -6.87 -12.30 -20.14
C LEU A 185 -7.18 -13.69 -19.57
N VAL A 186 -7.18 -13.81 -18.26
CA VAL A 186 -7.48 -15.05 -17.51
C VAL A 186 -8.31 -14.73 -16.27
N THR A 187 -8.93 -15.73 -15.68
CA THR A 187 -9.55 -15.57 -14.36
C THR A 187 -8.46 -15.34 -13.32
N LEU A 188 -8.54 -14.22 -12.62
CA LEU A 188 -7.57 -13.84 -11.59
C LEU A 188 -8.14 -14.08 -10.20
N GLN A 189 -7.33 -14.68 -9.35
CA GLN A 189 -7.53 -14.73 -7.91
C GLN A 189 -6.49 -13.86 -7.23
N LYS A 190 -6.93 -13.06 -6.26
CA LYS A 190 -6.07 -12.12 -5.54
C LYS A 190 -6.08 -12.41 -4.06
N GLN A 191 -4.93 -12.26 -3.42
CA GLN A 191 -4.82 -12.32 -1.98
C GLN A 191 -3.98 -11.16 -1.46
N SER A 192 -4.59 -10.31 -0.65
CA SER A 192 -3.91 -9.18 -0.02
C SER A 192 -3.53 -9.49 1.43
N GLY A 193 -2.63 -8.70 1.98
CA GLY A 193 -2.20 -8.78 3.37
C GLY A 193 -3.22 -8.14 4.32
N ILE A 194 -2.97 -6.90 4.74
CA ILE A 194 -3.76 -6.17 5.74
C ILE A 194 -4.64 -5.12 5.09
N GLN A 195 -5.94 -5.25 5.26
CA GLN A 195 -6.94 -4.26 4.92
C GLN A 195 -7.31 -3.43 6.15
N ILE A 196 -7.38 -2.11 6.02
CA ILE A 196 -7.77 -1.19 7.09
C ILE A 196 -9.02 -0.43 6.65
N LEU A 197 -10.08 -0.55 7.44
CA LEU A 197 -11.41 0.04 7.21
C LEU A 197 -11.87 0.90 8.38
N GLY A 198 -11.50 0.53 9.61
CA GLY A 198 -11.95 1.20 10.83
C GLY A 198 -11.21 2.51 11.07
N SER A 199 -11.96 3.59 11.34
CA SER A 199 -11.40 4.89 11.72
C SER A 199 -10.61 4.82 13.03
N GLY A 200 -9.55 5.64 13.15
CA GLY A 200 -8.70 5.69 14.33
C GLY A 200 -7.80 4.47 14.52
N SER A 201 -7.70 3.59 13.50
CA SER A 201 -6.86 2.39 13.58
C SER A 201 -5.37 2.72 13.53
N VAL A 202 -4.59 1.96 14.29
CA VAL A 202 -3.12 2.04 14.34
C VAL A 202 -2.54 0.68 13.98
N VAL A 203 -1.65 0.64 12.98
CA VAL A 203 -0.90 -0.55 12.59
C VAL A 203 0.58 -0.21 12.74
N ARG A 204 1.27 -0.90 13.66
CA ARG A 204 2.67 -0.57 13.94
C ARG A 204 3.56 -1.79 14.12
N ARG A 205 4.81 -1.67 13.66
CA ARG A 205 5.85 -2.71 13.70
C ARG A 205 5.42 -4.04 13.08
N CYS A 206 4.51 -3.95 12.09
CA CYS A 206 4.01 -5.12 11.37
C CYS A 206 4.84 -5.40 10.11
N ARG A 207 4.90 -6.67 9.71
CA ARG A 207 5.64 -7.12 8.54
C ARG A 207 4.75 -7.97 7.65
N VAL A 208 4.73 -7.67 6.35
CA VAL A 208 4.00 -8.45 5.34
C VAL A 208 4.97 -8.91 4.27
N PHE A 209 5.10 -10.22 4.13
CA PHE A 209 5.85 -10.89 3.06
C PHE A 209 4.84 -11.50 2.08
N SER A 210 4.75 -10.91 0.87
CA SER A 210 3.73 -11.31 -0.09
C SER A 210 4.30 -12.09 -1.26
N ARG A 211 3.75 -13.28 -1.46
CA ARG A 211 3.88 -14.11 -2.68
C ARG A 211 2.50 -14.29 -3.31
N ALA A 212 1.77 -13.18 -3.47
CA ALA A 212 0.44 -13.16 -4.02
C ALA A 212 0.21 -11.89 -4.85
N LEU A 213 -0.68 -11.95 -5.82
CA LEU A 213 -1.19 -10.77 -6.51
C LEU A 213 -2.17 -10.07 -5.57
N GLY A 214 -1.73 -9.02 -4.91
CA GLY A 214 -2.48 -8.22 -3.95
C GLY A 214 -1.58 -7.22 -3.24
N HIS A 215 -2.20 -6.32 -2.46
CA HIS A 215 -1.47 -5.31 -1.68
C HIS A 215 -0.92 -5.91 -0.38
N CYS A 216 0.20 -5.41 0.10
CA CYS A 216 0.66 -5.75 1.46
C CYS A 216 -0.19 -5.04 2.52
N TYR A 217 -0.32 -3.72 2.43
CA TYR A 217 -1.20 -2.90 3.28
C TYR A 217 -2.07 -2.02 2.39
N TYR A 218 -3.37 -1.96 2.69
CA TYR A 218 -4.20 -1.00 2.01
C TYR A 218 -5.33 -0.45 2.88
N ILE A 219 -5.57 0.84 2.71
CA ILE A 219 -6.54 1.61 3.45
C ILE A 219 -7.65 1.96 2.47
N GLN A 220 -8.84 1.43 2.71
CA GLN A 220 -9.95 1.56 1.76
C GLN A 220 -11.04 2.50 2.27
N GLN A 221 -11.18 2.62 3.58
CA GLN A 221 -12.13 3.49 4.27
C GLN A 221 -11.52 3.98 5.59
N GLY A 222 -12.29 4.74 6.34
CA GLY A 222 -11.90 5.25 7.65
C GLY A 222 -11.03 6.50 7.56
N GLY A 223 -10.89 7.18 8.69
CA GLY A 223 -10.03 8.35 8.84
C GLY A 223 -9.18 8.26 10.10
N GLU A 224 -8.20 9.16 10.22
CA GLU A 224 -7.23 9.18 11.33
C GLU A 224 -6.47 7.86 11.48
N ILE A 225 -6.10 7.25 10.35
CA ILE A 225 -5.38 5.97 10.32
C ILE A 225 -3.88 6.24 10.36
N ARG A 226 -3.17 5.46 11.18
CA ARG A 226 -1.71 5.51 11.33
C ARG A 226 -1.08 4.16 11.01
N VAL A 227 -0.06 4.17 10.16
CA VAL A 227 0.77 3.00 9.85
C VAL A 227 2.22 3.38 10.14
N GLU A 228 2.83 2.71 11.12
CA GLU A 228 4.12 3.11 11.68
C GLU A 228 5.09 1.93 11.76
N ASP A 229 6.36 2.19 11.43
CA ASP A 229 7.45 1.20 11.55
C ASP A 229 7.15 -0.14 10.84
N CYS A 230 6.37 -0.09 9.74
CA CYS A 230 5.90 -1.29 9.06
C CYS A 230 6.77 -1.65 7.85
N TYR A 231 6.78 -2.94 7.52
CA TYR A 231 7.57 -3.51 6.43
C TYR A 231 6.70 -4.28 5.46
N ALA A 232 6.87 -4.00 4.17
CA ALA A 232 6.22 -4.68 3.05
C ALA A 232 7.25 -5.24 2.09
N GLU A 233 7.16 -6.52 1.76
CA GLU A 233 8.05 -7.16 0.80
C GLU A 233 7.26 -8.02 -0.18
N GLY A 234 7.48 -7.76 -1.47
CA GLY A 234 6.99 -8.55 -2.58
C GLY A 234 8.07 -9.36 -3.25
N VAL A 235 7.76 -9.86 -4.44
CA VAL A 235 8.68 -10.61 -5.30
C VAL A 235 8.71 -9.97 -6.68
N MET A 236 9.90 -9.86 -7.24
CA MET A 236 10.13 -9.37 -8.60
C MET A 236 10.51 -10.53 -9.53
N ARG A 237 10.13 -10.41 -10.80
CA ARG A 237 10.48 -11.38 -11.83
C ARG A 237 10.83 -10.66 -13.14
N PRO A 238 12.00 -10.96 -13.77
CA PRO A 238 12.36 -10.41 -15.08
C PRO A 238 11.38 -10.85 -16.17
N THR A 239 10.98 -9.93 -17.03
CA THR A 239 10.13 -10.27 -18.19
C THR A 239 10.85 -11.19 -19.18
N ASP A 240 12.19 -11.13 -19.24
CA ASP A 240 13.00 -12.06 -20.02
C ASP A 240 12.86 -13.52 -19.55
N GLU A 241 12.65 -13.76 -18.26
CA GLU A 241 12.36 -15.10 -17.75
C GLU A 241 10.95 -15.56 -18.15
N MET A 242 9.98 -14.66 -18.10
CA MET A 242 8.61 -14.96 -18.54
C MET A 242 8.54 -15.31 -20.02
N LEU A 243 9.30 -14.58 -20.86
CA LEU A 243 9.34 -14.81 -22.30
C LEU A 243 10.05 -16.12 -22.70
N ARG A 244 10.75 -16.78 -21.78
CA ARG A 244 11.36 -18.12 -21.99
C ARG A 244 10.45 -19.29 -21.57
N GLU A 245 9.27 -19.01 -21.07
CA GLU A 245 8.32 -20.06 -20.71
C GLU A 245 7.90 -20.88 -21.94
N THR A 246 7.79 -22.20 -21.77
CA THR A 246 7.35 -23.16 -22.79
C THR A 246 6.01 -23.80 -22.44
N SER A 247 5.38 -23.37 -21.35
CA SER A 247 4.07 -23.81 -20.88
C SER A 247 3.49 -22.75 -19.92
N GLY A 248 2.24 -22.89 -19.55
CA GLY A 248 1.56 -22.02 -18.61
C GLY A 248 0.80 -20.86 -19.25
N PRO A 249 0.05 -20.09 -18.43
CA PRO A 249 -0.94 -19.14 -18.94
C PRO A 249 -0.38 -18.09 -19.89
N LEU A 250 0.81 -17.56 -19.60
CA LEU A 250 1.40 -16.54 -20.44
C LEU A 250 1.87 -17.08 -21.79
N PHE A 251 2.46 -18.29 -21.80
CA PHE A 251 2.84 -18.99 -23.03
C PHE A 251 1.61 -19.34 -23.89
N GLU A 252 0.57 -19.88 -23.27
CA GLU A 252 -0.71 -20.24 -23.95
C GLU A 252 -1.40 -19.02 -24.57
N LEU A 253 -1.22 -17.83 -23.97
CA LEU A 253 -1.71 -16.56 -24.49
C LEU A 253 -0.78 -15.94 -25.56
N GLY A 254 0.31 -16.60 -25.97
CA GLY A 254 1.29 -16.05 -26.90
C GLY A 254 1.97 -14.79 -26.37
N PHE A 255 2.27 -14.76 -25.08
CA PHE A 255 2.92 -13.65 -24.37
C PHE A 255 2.15 -12.31 -24.45
N ARG A 256 0.83 -12.39 -24.48
CA ARG A 256 -0.05 -11.20 -24.45
C ARG A 256 -0.09 -10.56 -23.06
N SER A 257 -0.21 -9.24 -23.05
CA SER A 257 -0.46 -8.43 -21.85
C SER A 257 -1.80 -7.69 -22.00
N VAL A 258 -2.46 -7.37 -20.91
CA VAL A 258 -3.65 -6.49 -20.91
C VAL A 258 -3.29 -5.03 -21.18
N TYR A 259 -2.00 -4.69 -21.11
CA TYR A 259 -1.51 -3.34 -21.32
C TYR A 259 -0.68 -3.25 -22.61
N PRO A 260 -0.79 -2.14 -23.35
CA PRO A 260 0.07 -1.91 -24.49
C PRO A 260 1.51 -1.63 -24.03
N ASN A 261 2.47 -2.13 -24.75
CA ASN A 261 3.86 -1.73 -24.63
C ASN A 261 4.08 -0.36 -25.30
N ARG A 262 5.34 0.11 -25.32
CA ARG A 262 5.71 1.41 -25.89
C ARG A 262 5.40 1.55 -27.39
N ASP A 263 5.33 0.44 -28.11
CA ASP A 263 4.97 0.39 -29.53
C ASP A 263 3.44 0.31 -29.73
N GLY A 264 2.65 0.36 -28.68
CA GLY A 264 1.19 0.21 -28.72
C GLY A 264 0.72 -1.26 -28.86
N ARG A 265 1.61 -2.24 -28.79
CA ARG A 265 1.29 -3.68 -28.90
C ARG A 265 1.01 -4.28 -27.53
N TYR A 266 -0.03 -5.10 -27.43
CA TYR A 266 -0.45 -5.79 -26.21
C TYR A 266 0.37 -7.08 -25.98
N VAL A 267 1.67 -6.94 -25.79
CA VAL A 267 2.62 -8.06 -25.58
C VAL A 267 3.63 -7.70 -24.49
N VAL A 268 4.10 -8.73 -23.79
CA VAL A 268 5.17 -8.58 -22.81
C VAL A 268 6.46 -8.17 -23.52
N THR A 269 7.16 -7.20 -22.96
CA THR A 269 8.38 -6.64 -23.53
C THR A 269 9.60 -7.09 -22.71
N PRO A 270 10.70 -7.49 -23.35
CA PRO A 270 11.93 -7.89 -22.66
C PRO A 270 12.62 -6.71 -21.97
N GLY A 271 13.52 -7.00 -21.03
CA GLY A 271 14.37 -6.02 -20.37
C GLY A 271 13.77 -5.33 -19.13
N TYR A 272 12.52 -5.62 -18.80
CA TYR A 272 11.85 -5.11 -17.61
C TYR A 272 11.87 -6.13 -16.48
N VAL A 273 11.57 -5.64 -15.27
CA VAL A 273 11.33 -6.49 -14.11
C VAL A 273 9.93 -6.16 -13.57
N LYS A 274 9.15 -7.21 -13.34
CA LYS A 274 7.74 -7.11 -12.96
C LYS A 274 7.54 -7.52 -11.52
N ALA A 275 6.83 -6.70 -10.74
CA ALA A 275 6.35 -7.09 -9.42
C ALA A 275 5.25 -8.14 -9.55
N LEU A 276 5.37 -9.21 -8.79
CA LEU A 276 4.40 -10.30 -8.78
C LEU A 276 3.19 -10.00 -7.87
N GLY A 277 3.37 -9.06 -6.93
CA GLY A 277 2.32 -8.49 -6.10
C GLY A 277 1.85 -7.11 -6.60
N GLU A 278 0.97 -6.50 -5.84
CA GLU A 278 0.58 -5.12 -6.03
C GLU A 278 1.41 -4.19 -5.12
N ASP A 279 0.79 -3.23 -4.43
CA ASP A 279 1.51 -2.16 -3.76
C ASP A 279 1.91 -2.55 -2.33
N GLY A 280 3.00 -1.98 -1.85
CA GLY A 280 3.43 -2.10 -0.47
C GLY A 280 2.43 -1.44 0.47
N PHE A 281 2.20 -0.15 0.26
CA PHE A 281 1.23 0.65 1.01
C PHE A 281 0.34 1.40 0.03
N ARG A 282 -0.99 1.30 0.23
CA ARG A 282 -1.95 1.93 -0.66
C ARG A 282 -3.11 2.59 0.07
N THR A 283 -3.52 3.78 -0.40
CA THR A 283 -4.81 4.40 -0.06
C THR A 283 -5.78 4.34 -1.22
N TYR A 284 -7.07 4.27 -0.90
CA TYR A 284 -8.17 4.42 -1.86
C TYR A 284 -8.92 5.73 -1.61
N GLY A 285 -9.65 6.22 -2.60
CA GLY A 285 -10.29 7.54 -2.56
C GLY A 285 -11.31 7.76 -1.43
N ASN A 286 -11.76 6.70 -0.75
CA ASN A 286 -12.65 6.80 0.40
C ASN A 286 -11.91 6.83 1.76
N ALA A 287 -10.59 6.75 1.76
CA ALA A 287 -9.80 6.92 2.97
C ALA A 287 -9.78 8.39 3.36
N GLY A 288 -10.02 8.68 4.65
CA GLY A 288 -9.84 10.00 5.23
C GLY A 288 -8.36 10.32 5.45
N ARG A 289 -8.02 11.00 6.54
CA ARG A 289 -6.63 11.29 6.87
C ARG A 289 -5.85 10.01 7.14
N VAL A 290 -4.73 9.85 6.45
CA VAL A 290 -3.80 8.73 6.60
C VAL A 290 -2.41 9.25 6.89
N THR A 291 -1.73 8.64 7.86
CA THR A 291 -0.34 8.94 8.21
C THR A 291 0.48 7.66 8.15
N ILE A 292 1.54 7.66 7.31
CA ILE A 292 2.46 6.53 7.13
C ILE A 292 3.85 7.01 7.50
N ILE A 293 4.45 6.42 8.53
CA ILE A 293 5.73 6.87 9.10
C ILE A 293 6.68 5.70 9.26
N ASN A 294 7.98 5.93 8.96
CA ASN A 294 9.06 4.97 9.15
C ASN A 294 8.83 3.62 8.45
N CYS A 295 8.06 3.61 7.36
CA CYS A 295 7.71 2.38 6.68
C CYS A 295 8.68 2.06 5.54
N THR A 296 8.86 0.76 5.27
CA THR A 296 9.72 0.28 4.19
C THR A 296 8.94 -0.63 3.25
N ALA A 297 9.06 -0.38 1.95
CA ALA A 297 8.52 -1.23 0.89
C ALA A 297 9.64 -1.73 -0.02
N ILE A 298 9.68 -3.04 -0.26
CA ILE A 298 10.69 -3.70 -1.09
C ILE A 298 10.01 -4.57 -2.14
N ASN A 299 10.47 -4.48 -3.40
CA ASN A 299 10.08 -5.38 -4.48
C ASN A 299 8.56 -5.44 -4.72
N THR A 300 7.90 -4.30 -4.65
CA THR A 300 6.46 -4.16 -4.90
C THR A 300 6.20 -3.35 -6.17
N ARG A 301 4.99 -3.42 -6.70
CA ARG A 301 4.62 -2.64 -7.90
C ARG A 301 4.71 -1.14 -7.64
N ALA A 302 4.07 -0.63 -6.60
CA ALA A 302 4.40 0.66 -6.03
C ALA A 302 4.82 0.46 -4.58
N GLY A 303 5.90 1.12 -4.16
CA GLY A 303 6.28 1.12 -2.75
C GLY A 303 5.17 1.75 -1.93
N PHE A 304 4.80 2.97 -2.33
CA PHE A 304 3.74 3.77 -1.71
C PHE A 304 2.83 4.33 -2.80
N GLU A 305 1.59 3.87 -2.89
CA GLU A 305 0.53 4.46 -3.72
C GLU A 305 -0.44 5.23 -2.81
N ILE A 306 -0.15 6.51 -2.59
CA ILE A 306 -0.80 7.32 -1.57
C ILE A 306 -1.43 8.57 -2.21
N GLY A 307 -2.67 8.84 -1.83
CA GLY A 307 -3.39 10.05 -2.17
C GLY A 307 -4.60 10.22 -1.24
N ALA A 308 -5.05 11.44 -1.12
CA ALA A 308 -6.33 11.80 -0.50
C ALA A 308 -7.28 12.35 -1.56
N PRO A 309 -8.58 12.44 -1.30
CA PRO A 309 -9.52 13.14 -2.18
C PRO A 309 -9.10 14.59 -2.43
N ASP A 310 -9.40 15.13 -3.62
CA ASP A 310 -9.00 16.49 -4.01
C ASP A 310 -9.51 17.57 -3.05
N ASN A 311 -10.65 17.32 -2.41
CA ASN A 311 -11.27 18.21 -1.44
C ASN A 311 -11.08 17.76 0.01
N ALA A 312 -10.13 16.87 0.27
CA ALA A 312 -9.88 16.40 1.62
C ALA A 312 -9.52 17.56 2.56
N PRO A 313 -10.11 17.64 3.75
CA PRO A 313 -9.83 18.72 4.71
C PRO A 313 -8.40 18.63 5.28
N GLN A 314 -7.80 17.47 5.20
CA GLN A 314 -6.44 17.21 5.68
C GLN A 314 -5.69 16.33 4.70
N LYS A 315 -4.40 16.65 4.49
CA LYS A 315 -3.53 15.91 3.58
C LYS A 315 -3.14 14.54 4.15
N ALA A 316 -2.93 13.57 3.27
CA ALA A 316 -2.23 12.35 3.62
C ALA A 316 -0.74 12.67 3.90
N ILE A 317 -0.13 11.94 4.82
CA ILE A 317 1.27 12.15 5.24
C ILE A 317 2.06 10.87 5.03
N VAL A 318 3.22 11.00 4.37
CA VAL A 318 4.22 9.94 4.20
C VAL A 318 5.56 10.51 4.68
N GLU A 319 6.10 9.94 5.75
CA GLU A 319 7.28 10.51 6.39
C GLU A 319 8.31 9.44 6.74
N ASN A 320 9.60 9.75 6.46
CA ASN A 320 10.72 8.86 6.72
C ASN A 320 10.53 7.44 6.16
N CYS A 321 9.96 7.34 4.95
CA CYS A 321 9.64 6.07 4.29
C CYS A 321 10.70 5.69 3.25
N VAL A 322 10.84 4.39 3.00
CA VAL A 322 11.86 3.84 2.08
C VAL A 322 11.19 2.92 1.05
N ALA A 323 11.42 3.17 -0.24
CA ALA A 323 11.02 2.30 -1.33
C ALA A 323 12.25 1.76 -2.07
N ARG A 324 12.41 0.43 -2.20
CA ARG A 324 13.53 -0.20 -2.89
C ARG A 324 13.09 -1.32 -3.82
N GLY A 325 13.72 -1.37 -4.99
CA GLY A 325 13.45 -2.41 -5.97
C GLY A 325 12.01 -2.46 -6.48
N CYS A 326 11.28 -1.35 -6.38
CA CYS A 326 9.88 -1.27 -6.82
C CYS A 326 9.78 -0.88 -8.29
N GLU A 327 8.68 -1.26 -8.97
CA GLU A 327 8.41 -0.74 -10.33
C GLU A 327 8.10 0.76 -10.29
N ARG A 328 7.66 1.28 -9.15
CA ARG A 328 7.47 2.71 -8.83
C ARG A 328 7.79 2.90 -7.36
N GLY A 329 8.70 3.80 -7.03
CA GLY A 329 9.02 4.05 -5.62
C GLY A 329 7.81 4.66 -4.91
N PHE A 330 7.43 5.87 -5.32
CA PHE A 330 6.32 6.63 -4.76
C PHE A 330 5.36 7.04 -5.89
N LEU A 331 4.17 6.46 -5.89
CA LEU A 331 3.06 6.87 -6.72
C LEU A 331 2.16 7.77 -5.86
N ILE A 332 2.22 9.07 -6.11
CA ILE A 332 1.54 10.06 -5.27
C ILE A 332 0.34 10.65 -6.01
N GLY A 333 -0.78 10.70 -5.36
CA GLY A 333 -2.02 11.33 -5.80
C GLY A 333 -2.17 12.75 -5.24
N SER A 334 -3.42 13.20 -5.12
CA SER A 334 -3.75 14.53 -4.59
C SER A 334 -3.51 14.65 -3.09
N GLN A 335 -3.37 15.88 -2.62
CA GLN A 335 -3.41 16.25 -1.19
C GLN A 335 -2.49 15.40 -0.32
N THR A 336 -1.23 15.22 -0.76
CA THR A 336 -0.26 14.38 -0.05
C THR A 336 1.00 15.15 0.31
N ILE A 337 1.49 14.97 1.51
CA ILE A 337 2.77 15.48 1.99
C ILE A 337 3.74 14.31 2.12
N VAL A 338 4.85 14.36 1.39
CA VAL A 338 5.95 13.38 1.51
C VAL A 338 7.18 14.12 2.05
N ARG A 339 7.76 13.62 3.13
CA ARG A 339 8.94 14.23 3.77
C ARG A 339 9.97 13.17 4.15
N ARG A 340 11.26 13.59 4.07
CA ARG A 340 12.40 12.76 4.53
C ARG A 340 12.35 11.32 4.03
N SER A 341 11.71 11.10 2.87
CA SER A 341 11.54 9.77 2.29
C SER A 341 12.52 9.56 1.14
N ARG A 342 12.86 8.30 0.88
CA ARG A 342 13.89 7.96 -0.09
C ARG A 342 13.57 6.68 -0.85
N GLY A 343 14.16 6.54 -2.02
CA GLY A 343 14.02 5.34 -2.82
C GLY A 343 15.02 5.24 -3.93
N ASP A 344 15.07 4.09 -4.58
CA ASP A 344 15.92 3.83 -5.74
C ASP A 344 15.13 3.90 -7.05
N ILE A 345 15.85 3.72 -8.16
CA ILE A 345 15.33 3.60 -9.52
C ILE A 345 15.71 2.26 -10.15
N SER A 346 15.85 1.23 -9.33
CA SER A 346 16.32 -0.09 -9.81
C SER A 346 15.44 -0.67 -10.91
N HIS A 347 14.12 -0.54 -10.79
CA HIS A 347 13.16 -1.14 -11.72
C HIS A 347 12.07 -0.19 -12.21
N GLY A 348 12.13 1.08 -11.81
CA GLY A 348 11.18 2.10 -12.24
C GLY A 348 11.47 3.47 -11.64
N PRO A 349 10.62 4.46 -11.87
CA PRO A 349 10.83 5.81 -11.38
C PRO A 349 10.76 5.88 -9.84
N LEU A 350 11.57 6.78 -9.26
CA LEU A 350 11.48 7.15 -7.86
C LEU A 350 10.12 7.76 -7.54
N LEU A 351 9.66 8.69 -8.39
CA LEU A 351 8.40 9.40 -8.23
C LEU A 351 7.51 9.27 -9.46
N TYR A 352 6.25 8.97 -9.22
CA TYR A 352 5.20 9.02 -10.20
C TYR A 352 4.00 9.83 -9.66
N LEU A 353 3.91 11.10 -10.07
CA LEU A 353 2.74 11.95 -9.89
C LEU A 353 1.88 11.85 -11.15
N ARG A 354 0.82 11.03 -11.12
CA ARG A 354 0.01 10.76 -12.32
C ARG A 354 -1.06 11.81 -12.60
N GLY A 355 -1.22 12.78 -11.72
CA GLY A 355 -2.27 13.81 -11.76
C GLY A 355 -2.63 14.25 -10.34
N GLY A 356 -3.84 14.80 -10.18
CA GLY A 356 -4.29 15.34 -8.90
C GLY A 356 -3.76 16.74 -8.63
N GLN A 357 -3.81 17.17 -7.37
CA GLN A 357 -3.44 18.54 -7.02
C GLN A 357 -2.86 18.68 -5.60
N ASP A 358 -2.14 19.79 -5.39
CA ASP A 358 -1.73 20.32 -4.09
C ASP A 358 -0.89 19.37 -3.22
N SER A 359 -0.12 18.48 -3.83
CA SER A 359 0.82 17.63 -3.12
C SER A 359 2.18 18.29 -2.97
N ASP A 360 2.86 18.00 -1.86
CA ASP A 360 4.15 18.56 -1.50
C ASP A 360 5.12 17.40 -1.19
N VAL A 361 6.04 17.13 -2.12
CA VAL A 361 6.83 15.90 -2.19
C VAL A 361 8.31 16.21 -2.07
N GLU A 362 8.96 15.65 -1.06
CA GLU A 362 10.41 15.68 -0.87
C GLU A 362 10.94 14.25 -0.84
N LEU A 363 11.81 13.92 -1.80
CA LEU A 363 12.37 12.57 -1.97
C LEU A 363 13.88 12.63 -2.23
N GLU A 364 14.59 11.70 -1.61
CA GLU A 364 16.00 11.44 -1.86
C GLU A 364 16.16 10.21 -2.75
N LEU A 365 16.85 10.37 -3.87
CA LEU A 365 17.28 9.27 -4.72
C LEU A 365 18.50 8.61 -4.10
N VAL A 366 18.44 7.29 -3.90
CA VAL A 366 19.51 6.48 -3.35
C VAL A 366 19.80 5.27 -4.24
N GLY A 367 21.03 4.73 -4.16
CA GLY A 367 21.43 3.50 -4.84
C GLY A 367 22.17 3.69 -6.15
N ASP A 368 22.55 2.58 -6.81
CA ASP A 368 23.52 2.52 -7.90
C ASP A 368 22.91 2.78 -9.30
N GLY A 369 21.64 3.12 -9.38
CA GLY A 369 20.93 3.33 -10.66
C GLY A 369 20.11 2.11 -11.13
N PRO A 370 19.63 2.14 -12.39
CA PRO A 370 18.77 1.10 -12.93
C PRO A 370 19.42 -0.28 -13.01
N LYS A 371 18.67 -1.32 -12.67
CA LYS A 371 19.00 -2.74 -12.84
C LYS A 371 18.17 -3.41 -13.95
N SER A 372 17.22 -2.69 -14.50
CA SER A 372 16.41 -3.09 -15.66
C SER A 372 16.11 -1.84 -16.50
N LEU A 373 15.29 -1.95 -17.55
CA LEU A 373 14.89 -0.79 -18.33
C LEU A 373 14.06 0.16 -17.47
N VAL A 374 14.55 1.38 -17.29
CA VAL A 374 13.89 2.48 -16.60
C VAL A 374 13.92 3.72 -17.50
N HIS A 375 12.84 4.49 -17.54
CA HIS A 375 12.68 5.56 -18.52
C HIS A 375 12.78 6.97 -17.94
N ALA A 376 12.59 7.11 -16.65
CA ALA A 376 12.63 8.40 -15.95
C ALA A 376 13.01 8.23 -14.49
N VAL A 377 13.62 9.27 -13.90
CA VAL A 377 13.74 9.40 -12.45
C VAL A 377 12.37 9.73 -11.85
N ALA A 378 11.62 10.61 -12.52
CA ALA A 378 10.29 11.01 -12.09
C ALA A 378 9.41 11.39 -13.29
N THR A 379 8.11 11.12 -13.19
CA THR A 379 7.08 11.68 -14.06
C THR A 379 6.09 12.49 -13.22
N ILE A 380 5.77 13.71 -13.66
CA ILE A 380 5.00 14.68 -12.89
C ILE A 380 3.89 15.25 -13.76
N ALA A 381 2.64 14.97 -13.38
CA ALA A 381 1.44 15.55 -13.98
C ALA A 381 0.51 16.06 -12.87
N GLY A 382 -0.51 16.85 -13.22
CA GLY A 382 -1.47 17.40 -12.26
C GLY A 382 -1.24 18.90 -12.01
N SER A 383 -1.73 19.40 -10.88
CA SER A 383 -1.76 20.84 -10.63
C SER A 383 -1.19 21.22 -9.26
N ASN A 384 -0.47 22.36 -9.20
CA ASN A 384 0.02 22.99 -7.98
C ASN A 384 0.88 22.08 -7.09
N HIS A 385 1.54 21.11 -7.67
CA HIS A 385 2.47 20.27 -6.92
C HIS A 385 3.78 20.99 -6.64
N ARG A 386 4.31 20.80 -5.43
CA ARG A 386 5.68 21.17 -5.07
C ARG A 386 6.50 19.90 -4.96
N VAL A 387 7.57 19.80 -5.73
CA VAL A 387 8.42 18.60 -5.79
C VAL A 387 9.87 19.00 -5.55
N ARG A 388 10.50 18.34 -4.59
CA ARG A 388 11.94 18.45 -4.31
C ARG A 388 12.56 17.06 -4.44
N LEU A 389 13.51 16.94 -5.37
CA LEU A 389 14.26 15.70 -5.60
C LEU A 389 15.74 15.95 -5.31
N THR A 390 16.33 15.13 -4.46
CA THR A 390 17.75 15.21 -4.09
C THR A 390 18.43 13.87 -4.32
N SER A 391 19.76 13.86 -4.40
CA SER A 391 20.59 12.66 -4.37
C SER A 391 21.74 12.86 -3.37
N GLN A 392 22.29 11.76 -2.86
CA GLN A 392 23.44 11.85 -1.96
C GLN A 392 24.68 12.36 -2.69
N PRO A 393 25.50 13.19 -2.05
CA PRO A 393 26.79 13.62 -2.63
C PRO A 393 27.72 12.41 -2.81
N GLY A 394 28.34 12.28 -3.99
CA GLY A 394 29.34 11.24 -4.26
C GLY A 394 28.78 9.89 -4.75
N GLU A 395 27.49 9.74 -4.92
CA GLU A 395 26.95 8.58 -5.64
C GLU A 395 27.44 8.55 -7.08
N ARG A 396 27.72 7.32 -7.57
CA ARG A 396 28.13 7.10 -8.97
C ARG A 396 27.16 7.78 -9.91
N ALA A 397 27.67 8.30 -11.02
CA ALA A 397 26.86 8.95 -12.03
C ALA A 397 25.67 8.05 -12.40
N ILE A 398 24.50 8.41 -11.88
CA ILE A 398 23.25 7.77 -12.26
C ILE A 398 23.10 8.01 -13.77
N PRO A 399 22.77 6.99 -14.60
CA PRO A 399 22.53 7.22 -16.00
C PRO A 399 21.62 8.43 -16.19
N ALA A 400 21.84 9.21 -17.24
CA ALA A 400 21.11 10.45 -17.52
C ALA A 400 19.63 10.17 -17.82
N LEU A 401 18.87 9.77 -16.81
CA LEU A 401 17.43 9.60 -16.89
C LEU A 401 16.71 10.92 -16.63
N PRO A 402 15.65 11.25 -17.38
CA PRO A 402 14.95 12.51 -17.26
C PRO A 402 14.05 12.58 -16.02
N ILE A 403 13.78 13.80 -15.60
CA ILE A 403 12.60 14.19 -14.84
C ILE A 403 11.61 14.76 -15.87
N MET A 404 10.41 14.19 -15.97
CA MET A 404 9.44 14.53 -17.01
C MET A 404 8.23 15.25 -16.39
N ILE A 405 7.98 16.48 -16.78
CA ILE A 405 6.82 17.30 -16.36
C ILE A 405 5.83 17.36 -17.51
N GLY A 406 4.56 17.10 -17.25
CA GLY A 406 3.52 17.05 -18.28
C GLY A 406 3.45 15.68 -18.95
N PHE A 407 3.90 14.65 -18.27
CA PHE A 407 3.85 13.27 -18.72
C PHE A 407 3.34 12.35 -17.62
N GLY A 408 2.66 11.29 -18.03
CA GLY A 408 2.19 10.25 -17.13
C GLY A 408 2.06 8.92 -17.86
N MET A 409 1.93 7.85 -17.08
CA MET A 409 1.57 6.54 -17.60
C MET A 409 0.07 6.30 -17.39
N PRO A 410 -0.60 5.55 -18.26
CA PRO A 410 -1.95 5.10 -18.00
C PRO A 410 -2.06 4.42 -16.64
N MET A 411 -3.17 4.63 -15.95
CA MET A 411 -3.47 3.90 -14.74
C MET A 411 -3.44 2.39 -15.04
N HIS A 412 -2.82 1.61 -14.18
CA HIS A 412 -2.64 0.16 -14.34
C HIS A 412 -1.70 -0.26 -15.50
N ALA A 413 -0.99 0.66 -16.11
CA ALA A 413 0.01 0.29 -17.11
C ALA A 413 1.22 -0.40 -16.47
N GLU A 414 1.81 -1.35 -17.17
CA GLU A 414 3.14 -1.88 -16.83
C GLU A 414 4.24 -0.86 -17.16
N MET A 415 5.45 -1.09 -16.67
CA MET A 415 6.56 -0.16 -16.89
C MET A 415 6.98 -0.02 -18.37
N SER A 416 6.67 -1.01 -19.20
CA SER A 416 6.90 -0.95 -20.64
C SER A 416 5.86 -0.14 -21.41
N SER A 417 4.79 0.32 -20.78
CA SER A 417 3.73 1.10 -21.43
C SER A 417 4.22 2.49 -21.86
N PRO A 418 3.59 3.10 -22.86
CA PRO A 418 3.93 4.44 -23.31
C PRO A 418 3.84 5.46 -22.18
N ILE A 419 4.81 6.35 -22.09
CA ILE A 419 4.69 7.57 -21.32
C ILE A 419 3.94 8.56 -22.23
N LEU A 420 2.76 9.01 -21.80
CA LEU A 420 1.88 9.83 -22.59
C LEU A 420 1.87 11.27 -22.07
N PRO A 421 1.65 12.27 -22.93
CA PRO A 421 1.39 13.64 -22.51
C PRO A 421 0.23 13.68 -21.50
N ALA A 422 0.41 14.44 -20.42
CA ALA A 422 -0.58 14.63 -19.37
C ALA A 422 -0.54 16.09 -18.89
N PRO A 423 -1.68 16.71 -18.54
CA PRO A 423 -1.69 18.08 -18.07
C PRO A 423 -0.81 18.28 -16.84
N ALA A 424 0.01 19.36 -16.85
CA ALA A 424 0.76 19.82 -15.71
C ALA A 424 0.65 21.34 -15.59
N ARG A 425 0.16 21.87 -14.47
CA ARG A 425 -0.01 23.30 -14.26
C ARG A 425 0.47 23.73 -12.88
N GLY A 426 1.22 24.82 -12.82
CA GLY A 426 1.67 25.40 -11.55
C GLY A 426 2.63 24.48 -10.77
N ILE A 427 3.35 23.60 -11.46
CA ILE A 427 4.32 22.71 -10.82
C ILE A 427 5.55 23.52 -10.40
N THR A 428 5.99 23.33 -9.16
CA THR A 428 7.29 23.82 -8.70
C THR A 428 8.21 22.64 -8.48
N LEU A 429 9.24 22.50 -9.31
CA LEU A 429 10.29 21.50 -9.20
C LEU A 429 11.60 22.12 -8.75
N THR A 430 12.18 21.60 -7.67
CA THR A 430 13.58 21.83 -7.28
C THR A 430 14.31 20.49 -7.29
N SER A 431 15.37 20.36 -8.08
CA SER A 431 16.19 19.13 -8.14
C SER A 431 17.65 19.44 -7.97
N THR A 432 18.36 18.60 -7.22
CA THR A 432 19.84 18.62 -7.13
C THR A 432 20.47 17.40 -7.80
N ILE A 433 19.67 16.55 -8.48
CA ILE A 433 20.16 15.35 -9.18
C ILE A 433 20.93 15.79 -10.43
N ALA A 434 22.24 15.80 -10.35
CA ALA A 434 23.13 16.41 -11.37
C ALA A 434 23.03 15.75 -12.75
N ALA A 435 22.75 14.45 -12.81
CA ALA A 435 22.64 13.70 -14.06
C ALA A 435 21.26 13.80 -14.72
N ALA A 436 20.22 14.24 -14.01
CA ALA A 436 18.87 14.30 -14.52
C ALA A 436 18.63 15.56 -15.36
N GLN A 437 18.18 15.37 -16.58
CA GLN A 437 17.66 16.44 -17.42
C GLN A 437 16.17 16.61 -17.18
N VAL A 438 15.62 17.81 -17.36
CA VAL A 438 14.19 18.05 -17.22
C VAL A 438 13.57 18.18 -18.60
N ILE A 439 12.47 17.45 -18.82
CA ILE A 439 11.69 17.51 -20.05
C ILE A 439 10.30 18.01 -19.69
N THR A 440 9.81 19.02 -20.41
CA THR A 440 8.47 19.57 -20.24
C THR A 440 7.60 19.21 -21.44
N GLY A 441 6.44 18.65 -21.18
CA GLY A 441 5.47 18.33 -22.23
C GLY A 441 4.72 19.57 -22.74
N ASP A 442 4.16 19.49 -23.93
CA ASP A 442 3.50 20.60 -24.64
C ASP A 442 2.24 21.13 -23.92
N ILE A 443 1.64 20.34 -23.05
CA ILE A 443 0.46 20.73 -22.26
C ILE A 443 0.83 21.14 -20.82
N SER A 444 2.08 21.54 -20.61
CA SER A 444 2.56 22.08 -19.34
C SER A 444 2.45 23.60 -19.32
N ALA A 445 1.97 24.18 -18.21
CA ALA A 445 1.81 25.62 -18.03
C ALA A 445 2.21 26.08 -16.63
N ASP A 446 2.75 27.29 -16.54
CA ASP A 446 3.08 27.98 -15.28
C ASP A 446 4.02 27.17 -14.35
N CYS A 447 4.89 26.35 -14.93
CA CYS A 447 5.83 25.53 -14.17
C CYS A 447 7.10 26.32 -13.82
N LYS A 448 7.56 26.20 -12.56
CA LYS A 448 8.83 26.76 -12.09
C LYS A 448 9.82 25.62 -11.88
N ILE A 449 10.98 25.69 -12.53
CA ILE A 449 11.96 24.61 -12.56
C ILE A 449 13.32 25.15 -12.14
N GLU A 450 13.87 24.55 -11.07
CA GLU A 450 15.24 24.75 -10.58
C GLU A 450 15.95 23.40 -10.59
N ALA A 451 16.80 23.17 -11.58
CA ALA A 451 17.54 21.93 -11.73
C ALA A 451 18.95 22.21 -12.30
N PRO A 452 19.96 21.39 -11.97
CA PRO A 452 21.34 21.60 -12.47
C PRO A 452 21.48 21.24 -13.96
N GLY A 453 20.60 20.41 -14.50
CA GLY A 453 20.60 20.00 -15.90
C GLY A 453 19.82 20.95 -16.79
N ARG A 454 20.01 20.80 -18.12
CA ARG A 454 19.27 21.57 -19.11
C ARG A 454 17.80 21.14 -19.10
N THR A 455 16.91 22.12 -19.21
CA THR A 455 15.47 21.90 -19.46
C THR A 455 15.22 21.89 -20.97
N PHE A 456 14.45 20.91 -21.43
CA PHE A 456 14.02 20.77 -22.83
C PHE A 456 12.50 20.73 -22.90
N THR A 457 11.97 21.29 -23.96
CA THR A 457 10.57 21.01 -24.34
C THR A 457 10.51 19.71 -25.13
N ASP A 458 9.34 19.07 -25.17
CA ASP A 458 9.10 17.87 -25.97
C ASP A 458 9.38 18.15 -27.46
N ALA A 459 8.98 19.31 -27.97
CA ALA A 459 9.23 19.77 -29.33
C ALA A 459 10.74 19.88 -29.65
N GLU A 460 11.55 20.41 -28.72
CA GLU A 460 13.02 20.49 -28.90
C GLU A 460 13.63 19.09 -28.97
N LEU A 461 13.15 18.14 -28.17
CA LEU A 461 13.62 16.74 -28.21
C LEU A 461 13.29 16.06 -29.54
N HIS A 462 12.10 16.27 -30.07
CA HIS A 462 11.71 15.73 -31.37
C HIS A 462 12.52 16.32 -32.52
N GLY A 463 13.00 17.54 -32.38
CA GLY A 463 13.90 18.19 -33.36
C GLY A 463 15.35 17.72 -33.30
N LEU A 464 15.79 17.04 -32.26
CA LEU A 464 17.16 16.53 -32.16
C LEU A 464 17.39 15.31 -33.04
N PRO A 465 18.59 15.14 -33.63
CA PRO A 465 18.99 13.91 -34.34
C PRO A 465 18.82 12.68 -33.43
N SER A 466 18.42 11.56 -34.03
CA SER A 466 18.12 10.32 -33.29
C SER A 466 19.21 9.83 -32.33
N GLY A 467 20.49 10.08 -32.67
CA GLY A 467 21.63 9.78 -31.81
C GLY A 467 21.81 10.70 -30.62
N ALA A 468 21.23 11.92 -30.64
CA ALA A 468 21.30 12.88 -29.54
C ALA A 468 20.14 12.72 -28.55
N ARG A 469 19.11 11.92 -28.89
CA ARG A 469 17.94 11.66 -28.05
C ARG A 469 18.22 10.75 -26.86
N GLY A 470 19.43 10.19 -26.77
CA GLY A 470 19.78 9.21 -25.73
C GLY A 470 18.91 7.94 -25.79
N SER A 471 18.92 7.16 -24.72
CA SER A 471 18.08 5.95 -24.59
C SER A 471 16.59 6.27 -24.34
N TRP A 472 16.17 7.51 -24.50
CA TRP A 472 14.80 7.97 -24.28
C TRP A 472 13.94 7.67 -25.49
N ASN A 473 13.47 6.47 -25.62
CA ASN A 473 12.46 6.11 -26.59
C ASN A 473 11.10 6.72 -26.17
N LEU A 474 10.97 8.04 -26.32
CA LEU A 474 9.66 8.67 -26.30
C LEU A 474 8.86 8.10 -27.49
N PRO A 475 7.58 7.76 -27.33
CA PRO A 475 6.77 7.33 -28.45
C PRO A 475 6.77 8.45 -29.50
N PRO A 476 6.75 8.14 -30.79
CA PRO A 476 6.57 9.16 -31.82
C PRO A 476 5.29 9.94 -31.52
N SER A 477 5.38 11.26 -31.55
CA SER A 477 4.23 12.14 -31.40
C SER A 477 3.17 11.76 -32.43
N GLY A 478 2.02 11.25 -32.00
CA GLY A 478 0.92 10.89 -32.88
C GLY A 478 0.29 9.52 -32.70
N ILE A 479 0.74 8.71 -31.74
CA ILE A 479 -0.02 7.50 -31.40
C ILE A 479 -1.22 7.94 -30.55
N ALA A 480 -2.38 8.04 -31.20
CA ALA A 480 -3.65 8.12 -30.48
C ALA A 480 -3.76 6.94 -29.48
N PRO A 481 -4.32 7.14 -28.29
CA PRO A 481 -4.55 6.04 -27.36
C PRO A 481 -5.29 4.94 -28.10
N GLY A 482 -4.66 3.78 -28.23
CA GLY A 482 -5.22 2.62 -28.91
C GLY A 482 -6.61 2.35 -28.36
N GLY A 483 -7.56 2.07 -29.25
CA GLY A 483 -8.93 1.75 -28.90
C GLY A 483 -9.00 0.64 -27.83
N PRO A 484 -10.15 0.44 -27.19
CA PRO A 484 -10.34 -0.50 -26.11
C PRO A 484 -9.81 -1.88 -26.49
N ALA A 485 -9.14 -2.55 -25.53
CA ALA A 485 -8.67 -3.92 -25.71
C ALA A 485 -9.82 -4.76 -26.28
N PRO A 486 -9.57 -5.61 -27.30
CA PRO A 486 -10.60 -6.46 -27.86
C PRO A 486 -11.21 -7.30 -26.74
N SER A 487 -12.54 -7.30 -26.64
CA SER A 487 -13.28 -8.12 -25.69
C SER A 487 -12.86 -9.59 -25.84
N PRO A 488 -12.64 -10.30 -24.75
CA PRO A 488 -12.40 -11.73 -24.83
C PRO A 488 -13.62 -12.40 -25.50
N LYS A 489 -13.35 -13.25 -26.50
CA LYS A 489 -14.36 -14.12 -27.12
C LYS A 489 -14.69 -15.26 -26.20
#